data_0f4b3e92a7d9818ef69f5099ed45badd
#
_entry.id   0f4b3e92a7d9818ef69f5099ed45badd
#
_cell.length_a   1.000
_cell.length_b   1.000
_cell.length_c   1.000
_cell.angle_alpha   90.00
_cell.angle_beta   90.00
_cell.angle_gamma   90.00
#
_symmetry.space_group_name_H-M   'P 1'
#
loop_
_entity.id
_entity.type
_entity.pdbx_description
1 polymer ?
#
loop_
_entity_poly.entity_id
_entity_poly.type
_entity_poly.pdbx_seq_one_letter_code
_entity_poly.pdbx_strand_id
1 'polypeptide(L)'
;MQVTPYEAAKAAFQSALAQFQSAQSSYRQAQEDLQGLMQQQTSLLEKQHQFEAAADAAESEFKELFAKSGFNVTKQVNDAMNKKVANKDMASEVAAALAHIAQAIQDFPFKPEVATLAQSYQSTLDVARRKYAEMMLAQALSEVPESLLKAIALQRFMAKSDARDSKGLLPLADDLKEIKARAMTRIFEAIDSVPGQCDPAAEFEAAGMAVGGGEGLPTIPRMSPIALHRNRVLNLKQSSR
;
A
#
# COMPACT_ATOMS: atom_id res chain seq x y z
N MET A 1 28.01 12.40 -27.18
CA MET A 1 27.45 13.38 -26.22
C MET A 1 27.59 12.81 -24.82
N GLN A 2 28.23 13.54 -23.90
CA GLN A 2 28.29 13.12 -22.50
C GLN A 2 26.95 13.49 -21.84
N VAL A 3 26.24 12.52 -21.28
CA VAL A 3 25.02 12.73 -20.52
C VAL A 3 25.38 13.51 -19.25
N THR A 4 24.70 14.61 -18.98
CA THR A 4 24.93 15.38 -17.74
C THR A 4 24.46 14.58 -16.51
N PRO A 5 25.04 14.81 -15.33
CA PRO A 5 24.59 14.14 -14.10
C PRO A 5 23.10 14.34 -13.83
N TYR A 6 22.55 15.52 -14.15
CA TYR A 6 21.13 15.82 -14.03
C TYR A 6 20.27 14.97 -14.98
N GLU A 7 20.65 14.89 -16.27
CA GLU A 7 19.93 14.08 -17.24
C GLU A 7 19.92 12.60 -16.87
N ALA A 8 21.05 12.07 -16.35
CA ALA A 8 21.14 10.71 -15.85
C ALA A 8 20.21 10.48 -14.64
N ALA A 9 20.20 11.40 -13.67
CA ALA A 9 19.34 11.34 -12.50
C ALA A 9 17.85 11.46 -12.88
N LYS A 10 17.50 12.33 -13.84
CA LYS A 10 16.16 12.49 -14.37
C LYS A 10 15.66 11.23 -15.06
N ALA A 11 16.48 10.59 -15.88
CA ALA A 11 16.12 9.33 -16.53
C ALA A 11 15.91 8.21 -15.50
N ALA A 12 16.77 8.13 -14.47
CA ALA A 12 16.63 7.18 -13.37
C ALA A 12 15.33 7.40 -12.57
N PHE A 13 14.97 8.66 -12.29
CA PHE A 13 13.71 8.98 -11.64
C PHE A 13 12.51 8.59 -12.49
N GLN A 14 12.50 8.93 -13.78
CA GLN A 14 11.40 8.57 -14.70
C GLN A 14 11.18 7.06 -14.77
N SER A 15 12.27 6.28 -14.82
CA SER A 15 12.19 4.82 -14.78
C SER A 15 11.61 4.30 -13.45
N ALA A 16 12.04 4.85 -12.32
CA ALA A 16 11.52 4.47 -11.01
C ALA A 16 10.05 4.87 -10.84
N LEU A 17 9.66 6.04 -11.35
CA LEU A 17 8.27 6.51 -11.33
C LEU A 17 7.36 5.59 -12.15
N ALA A 18 7.78 5.16 -13.34
CA ALA A 18 7.01 4.23 -14.17
C ALA A 18 6.83 2.86 -13.47
N GLN A 19 7.87 2.36 -12.79
CA GLN A 19 7.78 1.13 -12.00
C GLN A 19 6.80 1.28 -10.81
N PHE A 20 6.84 2.41 -10.11
CA PHE A 20 5.91 2.71 -9.04
C PHE A 20 4.46 2.78 -9.56
N GLN A 21 4.20 3.49 -10.65
CA GLN A 21 2.86 3.61 -11.25
C GLN A 21 2.30 2.25 -11.69
N SER A 22 3.14 1.38 -12.24
CA SER A 22 2.75 0.00 -12.57
C SER A 22 2.40 -0.81 -11.31
N ALA A 23 3.22 -0.73 -10.26
CA ALA A 23 2.95 -1.41 -9.00
C ALA A 23 1.69 -0.85 -8.30
N GLN A 24 1.47 0.46 -8.36
CA GLN A 24 0.28 1.13 -7.84
C GLN A 24 -0.99 0.65 -8.54
N SER A 25 -0.97 0.55 -9.88
CA SER A 25 -2.10 0.05 -10.66
C SER A 25 -2.45 -1.40 -10.29
N SER A 26 -1.44 -2.26 -10.19
CA SER A 26 -1.64 -3.66 -9.80
C SER A 26 -2.14 -3.81 -8.36
N TYR A 27 -1.63 -2.99 -7.43
CA TYR A 27 -2.10 -2.98 -6.04
C TYR A 27 -3.55 -2.50 -5.94
N ARG A 28 -3.91 -1.45 -6.70
CA ARG A 28 -5.28 -0.94 -6.77
C ARG A 28 -6.25 -1.99 -7.32
N GLN A 29 -5.88 -2.72 -8.35
CA GLN A 29 -6.70 -3.81 -8.87
C GLN A 29 -6.97 -4.87 -7.79
N ALA A 30 -5.96 -5.25 -7.03
CA ALA A 30 -6.14 -6.20 -5.93
C ALA A 30 -7.05 -5.64 -4.81
N GLN A 31 -7.02 -4.33 -4.55
CA GLN A 31 -7.95 -3.68 -3.62
C GLN A 31 -9.40 -3.72 -4.13
N GLU A 32 -9.61 -3.49 -5.42
CA GLU A 32 -10.92 -3.57 -6.08
C GLU A 32 -11.47 -5.01 -6.04
N ASP A 33 -10.62 -6.01 -6.27
CA ASP A 33 -10.99 -7.42 -6.15
C ASP A 33 -11.42 -7.79 -4.72
N LEU A 34 -10.68 -7.32 -3.71
CA LEU A 34 -11.06 -7.52 -2.30
C LEU A 34 -12.39 -6.82 -1.96
N GLN A 35 -12.58 -5.60 -2.44
CA GLN A 35 -13.83 -4.88 -2.26
C GLN A 35 -15.01 -5.63 -2.90
N GLY A 36 -14.80 -6.22 -4.09
CA GLY A 36 -15.80 -7.06 -4.75
C GLY A 36 -16.24 -8.25 -3.89
N LEU A 37 -15.29 -8.93 -3.25
CA LEU A 37 -15.59 -10.03 -2.31
C LEU A 37 -16.39 -9.53 -1.09
N MET A 38 -16.04 -8.38 -0.52
CA MET A 38 -16.76 -7.79 0.61
C MET A 38 -18.19 -7.38 0.24
N GLN A 39 -18.39 -6.83 -0.96
CA GLN A 39 -19.72 -6.51 -1.49
C GLN A 39 -20.57 -7.76 -1.71
N GLN A 40 -19.98 -8.83 -2.25
CA GLN A 40 -20.65 -10.12 -2.38
C GLN A 40 -21.07 -10.69 -1.01
N GLN A 41 -20.20 -10.59 0.00
CA GLN A 41 -20.53 -11.00 1.36
C GLN A 41 -21.74 -10.24 1.91
N THR A 42 -21.75 -8.91 1.74
CA THR A 42 -22.88 -8.08 2.18
C THR A 42 -24.18 -8.48 1.49
N SER A 43 -24.15 -8.64 0.16
CA SER A 43 -25.32 -9.05 -0.61
C SER A 43 -25.86 -10.43 -0.21
N LEU A 44 -24.98 -11.38 0.12
CA LEU A 44 -25.39 -12.69 0.59
C LEU A 44 -25.98 -12.65 2.01
N LEU A 45 -25.45 -11.81 2.89
CA LEU A 45 -26.02 -11.58 4.22
C LEU A 45 -27.46 -11.04 4.13
N GLU A 46 -27.69 -10.08 3.25
CA GLU A 46 -29.05 -9.56 2.99
C GLU A 46 -29.99 -10.66 2.48
N LYS A 47 -29.54 -11.49 1.55
CA LYS A 47 -30.31 -12.62 1.04
C LYS A 47 -30.61 -13.66 2.12
N GLN A 48 -29.65 -13.99 2.98
CA GLN A 48 -29.86 -14.90 4.10
C GLN A 48 -30.96 -14.39 5.00
N HIS A 49 -30.91 -13.12 5.42
CA HIS A 49 -31.96 -12.51 6.25
C HIS A 49 -33.33 -12.51 5.54
N GLN A 50 -33.38 -12.29 4.24
CA GLN A 50 -34.63 -12.36 3.48
C GLN A 50 -35.23 -13.77 3.49
N PHE A 51 -34.41 -14.81 3.28
CA PHE A 51 -34.90 -16.19 3.32
C PHE A 51 -35.30 -16.64 4.72
N GLU A 52 -34.57 -16.23 5.76
CA GLU A 52 -34.92 -16.49 7.16
C GLU A 52 -36.26 -15.83 7.51
N ALA A 53 -36.46 -14.57 7.18
CA ALA A 53 -37.71 -13.87 7.41
C ALA A 53 -38.89 -14.49 6.63
N ALA A 54 -38.65 -14.91 5.37
CA ALA A 54 -39.66 -15.60 4.56
C ALA A 54 -40.01 -17.01 5.14
N ALA A 55 -39.03 -17.72 5.72
CA ALA A 55 -39.27 -18.98 6.37
C ALA A 55 -40.11 -18.82 7.65
N ASP A 56 -39.83 -17.80 8.45
CA ASP A 56 -40.60 -17.47 9.67
C ASP A 56 -42.04 -17.03 9.34
N ALA A 57 -42.22 -16.22 8.31
CA ALA A 57 -43.55 -15.86 7.81
C ALA A 57 -44.34 -17.08 7.34
N ALA A 58 -43.71 -17.98 6.57
CA ALA A 58 -44.32 -19.22 6.10
C ALA A 58 -44.62 -20.20 7.26
N GLU A 59 -43.83 -20.21 8.33
CA GLU A 59 -44.11 -20.97 9.54
C GLU A 59 -45.34 -20.44 10.27
N SER A 60 -45.48 -19.14 10.35
CA SER A 60 -46.65 -18.49 10.97
C SER A 60 -47.92 -18.77 10.15
N GLU A 61 -47.84 -18.64 8.80
CA GLU A 61 -48.92 -19.00 7.88
C GLU A 61 -49.34 -20.47 8.04
N PHE A 62 -48.37 -21.37 8.11
CA PHE A 62 -48.61 -22.80 8.30
C PHE A 62 -49.39 -23.05 9.62
N LYS A 63 -48.93 -22.47 10.74
CA LYS A 63 -49.60 -22.65 12.07
C LYS A 63 -51.05 -22.15 12.05
N GLU A 64 -51.31 -20.99 11.44
CA GLU A 64 -52.67 -20.46 11.31
C GLU A 64 -53.58 -21.35 10.43
N LEU A 65 -53.11 -21.72 9.27
CA LEU A 65 -53.89 -22.56 8.33
C LEU A 65 -54.18 -23.94 8.92
N PHE A 66 -53.19 -24.55 9.62
CA PHE A 66 -53.35 -25.83 10.26
C PHE A 66 -54.37 -25.79 11.40
N ALA A 67 -54.35 -24.75 12.21
CA ALA A 67 -55.38 -24.57 13.25
C ALA A 67 -56.78 -24.32 12.67
N LYS A 68 -56.87 -23.44 11.59
CA LYS A 68 -58.15 -23.17 10.92
C LYS A 68 -58.74 -24.40 10.20
N SER A 69 -57.93 -25.34 9.76
CA SER A 69 -58.38 -26.58 9.10
C SER A 69 -58.80 -27.67 10.08
N GLY A 70 -58.85 -27.39 11.41
CA GLY A 70 -59.14 -28.39 12.40
C GLY A 70 -58.04 -29.46 12.46
N PHE A 71 -56.80 -29.05 12.29
CA PHE A 71 -55.59 -29.93 12.25
C PHE A 71 -55.56 -30.94 11.09
N ASN A 72 -56.29 -30.64 10.00
CA ASN A 72 -56.25 -31.46 8.79
C ASN A 72 -55.20 -30.91 7.82
N VAL A 73 -54.52 -31.79 7.12
CA VAL A 73 -53.58 -31.47 6.08
C VAL A 73 -54.31 -31.12 4.81
N THR A 74 -54.52 -29.85 4.56
CA THR A 74 -55.09 -29.31 3.29
C THR A 74 -54.00 -28.97 2.29
N LYS A 75 -54.36 -28.70 1.03
CA LYS A 75 -53.42 -28.22 0.02
C LYS A 75 -52.72 -26.92 0.49
N GLN A 76 -53.46 -25.97 1.07
CA GLN A 76 -52.91 -24.72 1.57
C GLN A 76 -51.88 -24.91 2.69
N VAL A 77 -52.16 -25.85 3.63
CA VAL A 77 -51.23 -26.23 4.69
C VAL A 77 -49.94 -26.83 4.14
N ASN A 78 -50.06 -27.73 3.13
CA ASN A 78 -48.88 -28.27 2.46
C ASN A 78 -48.07 -27.21 1.71
N ASP A 79 -48.74 -26.30 1.03
CA ASP A 79 -48.06 -25.23 0.26
C ASP A 79 -47.29 -24.29 1.23
N ALA A 80 -47.85 -23.94 2.39
CA ALA A 80 -47.17 -23.16 3.41
C ALA A 80 -45.97 -23.91 4.02
N MET A 81 -46.14 -25.22 4.26
CA MET A 81 -45.02 -26.05 4.75
C MET A 81 -43.89 -26.18 3.72
N ASN A 82 -44.23 -26.37 2.44
CA ASN A 82 -43.25 -26.46 1.38
C ASN A 82 -42.47 -25.10 1.22
N LYS A 83 -43.18 -23.98 1.28
CA LYS A 83 -42.53 -22.63 1.31
C LYS A 83 -41.54 -22.49 2.46
N LYS A 84 -41.96 -22.91 3.66
CA LYS A 84 -41.07 -22.88 4.85
C LYS A 84 -39.80 -23.70 4.63
N VAL A 85 -39.94 -24.94 4.14
CA VAL A 85 -38.79 -25.84 3.90
C VAL A 85 -37.89 -25.25 2.84
N ALA A 86 -38.46 -24.83 1.68
CA ALA A 86 -37.68 -24.26 0.60
C ALA A 86 -36.88 -23.00 1.04
N ASN A 87 -37.50 -22.11 1.83
CA ASN A 87 -36.79 -20.93 2.33
C ASN A 87 -35.71 -21.28 3.34
N LYS A 88 -35.91 -22.30 4.19
CA LYS A 88 -34.86 -22.78 5.11
C LYS A 88 -33.69 -23.40 4.37
N ASP A 89 -33.96 -24.19 3.34
CA ASP A 89 -32.93 -24.79 2.52
C ASP A 89 -32.10 -23.70 1.80
N MET A 90 -32.79 -22.70 1.20
CA MET A 90 -32.11 -21.56 0.57
C MET A 90 -31.28 -20.74 1.56
N ALA A 91 -31.77 -20.51 2.79
CA ALA A 91 -31.00 -19.83 3.84
C ALA A 91 -29.74 -20.63 4.20
N SER A 92 -29.85 -21.95 4.28
CA SER A 92 -28.71 -22.86 4.56
C SER A 92 -27.66 -22.83 3.45
N GLU A 93 -28.09 -22.86 2.19
CA GLU A 93 -27.18 -22.78 1.03
C GLU A 93 -26.46 -21.43 1.00
N VAL A 94 -27.19 -20.34 1.26
CA VAL A 94 -26.59 -19.00 1.35
C VAL A 94 -25.60 -18.91 2.52
N ALA A 95 -25.89 -19.50 3.67
CA ALA A 95 -24.98 -19.56 4.80
C ALA A 95 -23.67 -20.32 4.44
N ALA A 96 -23.79 -21.42 3.69
CA ALA A 96 -22.59 -22.12 3.19
C ALA A 96 -21.77 -21.26 2.23
N ALA A 97 -22.42 -20.56 1.29
CA ALA A 97 -21.75 -19.64 0.38
C ALA A 97 -21.07 -18.47 1.14
N LEU A 98 -21.70 -17.94 2.18
CA LEU A 98 -21.12 -16.91 3.05
C LEU A 98 -19.85 -17.40 3.74
N ALA A 99 -19.84 -18.64 4.24
CA ALA A 99 -18.65 -19.23 4.86
C ALA A 99 -17.48 -19.30 3.85
N HIS A 100 -17.75 -19.66 2.61
CA HIS A 100 -16.74 -19.70 1.55
C HIS A 100 -16.20 -18.31 1.20
N ILE A 101 -17.06 -17.29 1.10
CA ILE A 101 -16.62 -15.91 0.82
C ILE A 101 -15.85 -15.34 2.00
N ALA A 102 -16.29 -15.57 3.24
CA ALA A 102 -15.58 -15.14 4.44
C ALA A 102 -14.16 -15.74 4.49
N GLN A 103 -14.03 -17.03 4.15
CA GLN A 103 -12.71 -17.66 4.05
C GLN A 103 -11.88 -17.05 2.90
N ALA A 104 -12.48 -16.79 1.74
CA ALA A 104 -11.78 -16.17 0.62
C ALA A 104 -11.26 -14.77 0.96
N ILE A 105 -12.03 -13.97 1.72
CA ILE A 105 -11.60 -12.64 2.22
C ILE A 105 -10.44 -12.79 3.21
N GLN A 106 -10.50 -13.75 4.13
CA GLN A 106 -9.43 -14.01 5.10
C GLN A 106 -8.14 -14.46 4.42
N ASP A 107 -8.24 -15.30 3.41
CA ASP A 107 -7.09 -15.84 2.67
C ASP A 107 -6.53 -14.88 1.63
N PHE A 108 -7.30 -13.86 1.24
CA PHE A 108 -6.93 -12.92 0.17
C PHE A 108 -5.54 -12.29 0.36
N PRO A 109 -5.16 -11.74 1.54
CA PRO A 109 -3.84 -11.15 1.74
C PRO A 109 -2.69 -12.15 1.70
N PHE A 110 -2.98 -13.44 1.85
CA PHE A 110 -1.99 -14.51 1.87
C PHE A 110 -1.74 -15.12 0.48
N LYS A 111 -2.53 -14.76 -0.53
CA LYS A 111 -2.26 -15.18 -1.90
C LYS A 111 -0.87 -14.67 -2.31
N PRO A 112 0.01 -15.51 -2.88
CA PRO A 112 1.39 -15.13 -3.20
C PRO A 112 1.48 -13.88 -4.06
N GLU A 113 0.61 -13.76 -5.06
CA GLU A 113 0.51 -12.61 -5.94
C GLU A 113 0.13 -11.33 -5.18
N VAL A 114 -0.85 -11.39 -4.27
CA VAL A 114 -1.32 -10.24 -3.49
C VAL A 114 -0.27 -9.79 -2.47
N ALA A 115 0.34 -10.74 -1.77
CA ALA A 115 1.39 -10.46 -0.78
C ALA A 115 2.60 -9.77 -1.42
N THR A 116 2.99 -10.18 -2.64
CA THR A 116 4.07 -9.55 -3.39
C THR A 116 3.69 -8.16 -3.89
N LEU A 117 2.43 -7.91 -4.27
CA LEU A 117 1.97 -6.60 -4.71
C LEU A 117 2.06 -5.55 -3.60
N ALA A 118 1.61 -5.84 -2.39
CA ALA A 118 1.69 -4.92 -1.26
C ALA A 118 3.15 -4.55 -0.92
N GLN A 119 4.07 -5.52 -1.03
CA GLN A 119 5.49 -5.27 -0.83
C GLN A 119 6.11 -4.47 -1.98
N SER A 120 5.79 -4.82 -3.23
CA SER A 120 6.28 -4.15 -4.43
C SER A 120 5.84 -2.69 -4.47
N TYR A 121 4.57 -2.41 -4.20
CA TYR A 121 4.02 -1.05 -4.12
C TYR A 121 4.84 -0.17 -3.16
N GLN A 122 5.06 -0.63 -1.93
CA GLN A 122 5.82 0.15 -0.95
C GLN A 122 7.29 0.33 -1.36
N SER A 123 7.94 -0.74 -1.82
CA SER A 123 9.36 -0.67 -2.18
C SER A 123 9.61 0.20 -3.41
N THR A 124 8.74 0.16 -4.42
CA THR A 124 8.85 1.01 -5.61
C THR A 124 8.57 2.48 -5.29
N LEU A 125 7.64 2.78 -4.37
CA LEU A 125 7.40 4.12 -3.86
C LEU A 125 8.66 4.68 -3.19
N ASP A 126 9.28 3.91 -2.30
CA ASP A 126 10.49 4.33 -1.59
C ASP A 126 11.67 4.55 -2.55
N VAL A 127 11.79 3.74 -3.61
CA VAL A 127 12.79 3.93 -4.66
C VAL A 127 12.50 5.19 -5.47
N ALA A 128 11.26 5.40 -5.90
CA ALA A 128 10.87 6.57 -6.68
C ALA A 128 11.13 7.88 -5.91
N ARG A 129 10.76 7.94 -4.63
CA ARG A 129 11.03 9.09 -3.75
C ARG A 129 12.52 9.38 -3.62
N ARG A 130 13.34 8.35 -3.44
CA ARG A 130 14.79 8.48 -3.35
C ARG A 130 15.39 9.01 -4.65
N LYS A 131 14.92 8.48 -5.80
CA LYS A 131 15.38 8.95 -7.12
C LYS A 131 14.93 10.37 -7.44
N TYR A 132 13.76 10.77 -6.98
CA TYR A 132 13.31 12.16 -7.06
C TYR A 132 14.24 13.10 -6.27
N ALA A 133 14.56 12.77 -5.03
CA ALA A 133 15.48 13.55 -4.21
C ALA A 133 16.89 13.63 -4.82
N GLU A 134 17.40 12.53 -5.40
CA GLU A 134 18.66 12.51 -6.15
C GLU A 134 18.62 13.44 -7.38
N MET A 135 17.50 13.44 -8.12
CA MET A 135 17.30 14.31 -9.28
C MET A 135 17.27 15.79 -8.87
N MET A 136 16.51 16.13 -7.82
CA MET A 136 16.42 17.50 -7.29
C MET A 136 17.79 18.01 -6.82
N LEU A 137 18.56 17.16 -6.15
CA LEU A 137 19.92 17.48 -5.75
C LEU A 137 20.84 17.72 -6.98
N ALA A 138 20.76 16.85 -7.97
CA ALA A 138 21.55 17.00 -9.20
C ALA A 138 21.18 18.27 -9.97
N GLN A 139 19.90 18.64 -9.99
CA GLN A 139 19.43 19.89 -10.55
C GLN A 139 20.02 21.10 -9.80
N ALA A 140 19.85 21.13 -8.48
CA ALA A 140 20.36 22.21 -7.64
C ALA A 140 21.88 22.39 -7.82
N LEU A 141 22.62 21.28 -7.90
CA LEU A 141 24.08 21.32 -8.12
C LEU A 141 24.43 21.83 -9.52
N SER A 142 23.60 21.63 -10.53
CA SER A 142 23.82 22.18 -11.88
C SER A 142 23.59 23.69 -11.96
N GLU A 143 22.78 24.21 -11.03
CA GLU A 143 22.43 25.64 -10.94
C GLU A 143 23.36 26.43 -10.02
N VAL A 144 24.33 25.78 -9.37
CA VAL A 144 25.30 26.44 -8.48
C VAL A 144 26.16 27.43 -9.28
N PRO A 145 26.16 28.73 -8.93
CA PRO A 145 26.95 29.72 -9.63
C PRO A 145 28.45 29.37 -9.63
N GLU A 146 29.11 29.53 -10.77
CA GLU A 146 30.56 29.28 -10.89
C GLU A 146 31.36 30.14 -9.91
N SER A 147 30.87 31.34 -9.59
CA SER A 147 31.44 32.22 -8.59
C SER A 147 31.49 31.58 -7.19
N LEU A 148 30.44 30.84 -6.80
CA LEU A 148 30.41 30.13 -5.53
C LEU A 148 31.40 28.96 -5.52
N LEU A 149 31.47 28.19 -6.61
CA LEU A 149 32.45 27.10 -6.76
C LEU A 149 33.89 27.64 -6.71
N LYS A 150 34.17 28.78 -7.36
CA LYS A 150 35.47 29.47 -7.27
C LYS A 150 35.77 29.93 -5.86
N ALA A 151 34.81 30.53 -5.13
CA ALA A 151 34.99 30.97 -3.75
C ALA A 151 35.32 29.80 -2.81
N ILE A 152 34.61 28.66 -2.97
CA ILE A 152 34.89 27.43 -2.19
C ILE A 152 36.27 26.89 -2.53
N ALA A 153 36.65 26.87 -3.81
CA ALA A 153 37.97 26.40 -4.25
C ALA A 153 39.08 27.28 -3.68
N LEU A 154 38.91 28.62 -3.69
CA LEU A 154 39.85 29.55 -3.12
C LEU A 154 40.01 29.37 -1.59
N GLN A 155 38.88 29.24 -0.86
CA GLN A 155 38.94 28.97 0.59
C GLN A 155 39.68 27.65 0.88
N ARG A 156 39.42 26.61 0.09
CA ARG A 156 40.12 25.31 0.21
C ARG A 156 41.63 25.45 -0.07
N PHE A 157 41.98 26.29 -1.06
CA PHE A 157 43.38 26.57 -1.37
C PHE A 157 44.07 27.31 -0.23
N MET A 158 43.47 28.37 0.31
CA MET A 158 43.99 29.15 1.43
C MET A 158 44.17 28.27 2.67
N ALA A 159 43.18 27.48 3.04
CA ALA A 159 43.30 26.56 4.18
C ALA A 159 44.44 25.53 4.03
N LYS A 160 44.73 25.10 2.79
CA LYS A 160 45.90 24.26 2.52
C LYS A 160 47.22 25.03 2.58
N SER A 161 47.24 26.33 2.21
CA SER A 161 48.37 27.20 2.26
C SER A 161 48.75 27.49 3.72
N ASP A 162 47.77 27.93 4.54
CA ASP A 162 47.95 28.25 5.96
C ASP A 162 48.48 27.03 6.75
N ALA A 163 47.98 25.83 6.43
CA ALA A 163 48.47 24.59 7.04
C ALA A 163 49.91 24.23 6.61
N ARG A 164 50.34 24.68 5.42
CA ARG A 164 51.74 24.53 4.97
C ARG A 164 52.68 25.50 5.66
N ASP A 165 52.30 26.76 5.77
CA ASP A 165 53.14 27.83 6.29
C ASP A 165 53.41 27.70 7.77
N SER A 166 52.51 27.06 8.53
CA SER A 166 52.68 26.91 9.97
C SER A 166 53.65 25.81 10.41
N LYS A 167 53.97 24.80 9.56
CA LYS A 167 54.85 23.68 9.96
C LYS A 167 55.68 23.06 8.84
N GLY A 168 55.64 23.54 7.60
CA GLY A 168 56.37 22.94 6.47
C GLY A 168 55.93 21.52 6.08
N LEU A 169 54.84 21.02 6.67
CA LEU A 169 54.31 19.69 6.49
C LEU A 169 52.99 19.76 5.72
N LEU A 170 52.69 18.72 4.93
CA LEU A 170 51.40 18.55 4.29
C LEU A 170 50.28 18.55 5.37
N PRO A 171 49.11 19.19 5.11
CA PRO A 171 48.03 19.17 6.06
C PRO A 171 47.65 17.71 6.36
N LEU A 172 47.57 17.41 7.67
CA LEU A 172 47.14 16.10 8.13
C LEU A 172 45.72 15.79 7.59
N ALA A 173 45.46 14.52 7.31
CA ALA A 173 44.15 14.07 6.82
C ALA A 173 42.99 14.53 7.74
N ASP A 174 43.25 14.76 9.01
CA ASP A 174 42.29 15.20 10.00
C ASP A 174 41.91 16.68 9.84
N ASP A 175 42.84 17.57 9.44
CA ASP A 175 42.53 18.97 9.13
C ASP A 175 41.58 19.12 7.93
N LEU A 176 41.76 18.26 6.92
CA LEU A 176 40.85 18.20 5.76
C LEU A 176 39.48 17.69 6.14
N LYS A 177 39.37 16.75 7.06
CA LYS A 177 38.09 16.26 7.59
C LYS A 177 37.39 17.34 8.39
N GLU A 178 38.09 18.08 9.22
CA GLU A 178 37.54 19.17 10.04
C GLU A 178 37.03 20.32 9.15
N ILE A 179 37.78 20.73 8.12
CA ILE A 179 37.32 21.76 7.16
C ILE A 179 36.07 21.29 6.43
N LYS A 180 36.03 20.01 6.02
CA LYS A 180 34.85 19.41 5.35
C LYS A 180 33.68 19.35 6.32
N ALA A 181 33.91 18.97 7.59
CA ALA A 181 32.86 18.90 8.60
C ALA A 181 32.27 20.30 8.88
N ARG A 182 33.10 21.33 9.06
CA ARG A 182 32.63 22.72 9.24
C ARG A 182 31.86 23.27 8.05
N ALA A 183 32.30 22.97 6.83
CA ALA A 183 31.57 23.36 5.63
C ALA A 183 30.20 22.66 5.55
N MET A 184 30.13 21.37 5.88
CA MET A 184 28.88 20.62 5.94
C MET A 184 27.94 21.13 7.03
N THR A 185 28.46 21.43 8.21
CA THR A 185 27.70 22.04 9.34
C THR A 185 27.03 23.34 8.89
N ARG A 186 27.76 24.24 8.25
CA ARG A 186 27.20 25.51 7.74
C ARG A 186 26.13 25.30 6.66
N ILE A 187 26.28 24.27 5.82
CA ILE A 187 25.27 23.91 4.82
C ILE A 187 24.00 23.40 5.54
N PHE A 188 24.15 22.54 6.55
CA PHE A 188 23.01 22.07 7.33
C PHE A 188 22.33 23.17 8.14
N GLU A 189 23.11 24.06 8.78
CA GLU A 189 22.58 25.25 9.46
C GLU A 189 21.80 26.16 8.49
N ALA A 190 22.29 26.32 7.26
CA ALA A 190 21.59 27.08 6.22
C ALA A 190 20.29 26.37 5.78
N ILE A 191 20.30 25.04 5.66
CA ILE A 191 19.12 24.24 5.36
C ILE A 191 18.10 24.33 6.49
N ASP A 192 18.55 24.20 7.75
CA ASP A 192 17.68 24.28 8.94
C ASP A 192 17.11 25.69 9.14
N SER A 193 17.80 26.73 8.63
CA SER A 193 17.33 28.11 8.67
C SER A 193 16.32 28.47 7.58
N VAL A 194 16.13 27.60 6.58
CA VAL A 194 15.08 27.77 5.58
C VAL A 194 13.74 27.42 6.26
N PRO A 195 12.90 28.41 6.62
CA PRO A 195 11.66 28.15 7.31
C PRO A 195 10.78 27.27 6.45
N GLY A 196 10.34 26.16 6.97
CA GLY A 196 9.27 25.20 6.59
C GLY A 196 8.58 25.30 5.23
N GLN A 197 9.28 25.73 4.19
CA GLN A 197 8.73 25.95 2.84
C GLN A 197 8.66 24.68 1.98
N CYS A 198 9.29 23.59 2.44
CA CYS A 198 9.20 22.33 1.73
C CYS A 198 8.31 21.37 2.53
N ASP A 199 7.11 21.11 2.03
CA ASP A 199 6.31 19.97 2.45
C ASP A 199 6.71 18.76 1.57
N PRO A 200 7.50 17.81 2.08
CA PRO A 200 7.93 16.68 1.28
C PRO A 200 6.77 15.83 0.76
N ALA A 201 5.63 15.82 1.46
CA ALA A 201 4.46 15.06 1.03
C ALA A 201 3.84 15.72 -0.20
N ALA A 202 3.64 17.04 -0.19
CA ALA A 202 3.12 17.80 -1.32
C ALA A 202 4.05 17.73 -2.54
N GLU A 203 5.38 17.80 -2.32
CA GLU A 203 6.38 17.67 -3.39
C GLU A 203 6.34 16.28 -4.05
N PHE A 204 6.24 15.21 -3.27
CA PHE A 204 6.12 13.86 -3.81
C PHE A 204 4.80 13.66 -4.54
N GLU A 205 3.72 14.24 -4.06
CA GLU A 205 2.41 14.19 -4.71
C GLU A 205 2.44 14.94 -6.06
N ALA A 206 2.99 16.14 -6.10
CA ALA A 206 3.18 16.92 -7.33
C ALA A 206 4.07 16.19 -8.35
N ALA A 207 5.05 15.39 -7.89
CA ALA A 207 5.89 14.56 -8.74
C ALA A 207 5.22 13.24 -9.18
N GLY A 208 3.93 13.04 -8.89
CA GLY A 208 3.17 11.86 -9.30
C GLY A 208 3.31 10.65 -8.38
N MET A 209 3.82 10.86 -7.16
CA MET A 209 3.99 9.83 -6.14
C MET A 209 2.98 9.99 -4.99
N ALA A 210 1.73 10.33 -5.34
CA ALA A 210 0.64 10.40 -4.37
C ALA A 210 0.46 9.05 -3.66
N VAL A 211 0.48 9.08 -2.33
CA VAL A 211 0.15 7.92 -1.49
C VAL A 211 -1.35 7.89 -1.32
N GLY A 212 -2.02 7.24 -2.26
CA GLY A 212 -3.46 7.08 -2.19
C GLY A 212 -3.84 5.73 -2.78
N GLY A 213 -4.27 4.81 -1.95
CA GLY A 213 -5.29 3.85 -2.37
C GLY A 213 -6.52 4.64 -2.76
N GLY A 214 -7.28 4.24 -3.80
CA GLY A 214 -8.51 4.93 -4.18
C GLY A 214 -9.39 5.16 -2.94
N GLU A 215 -9.96 6.34 -2.81
CA GLU A 215 -10.83 6.66 -1.68
C GLU A 215 -11.90 5.56 -1.51
N GLY A 216 -12.00 5.00 -0.32
CA GLY A 216 -12.95 3.93 0.00
C GLY A 216 -12.52 2.50 -0.32
N LEU A 217 -11.34 2.27 -0.88
CA LEU A 217 -10.85 0.91 -1.11
C LEU A 217 -10.21 0.30 0.16
N PRO A 218 -10.39 -1.02 0.39
CA PRO A 218 -9.83 -1.69 1.56
C PRO A 218 -8.29 -1.74 1.47
N THR A 219 -7.64 -1.56 2.61
CA THR A 219 -6.18 -1.69 2.70
C THR A 219 -5.79 -3.17 2.76
N ILE A 220 -4.89 -3.58 1.87
CA ILE A 220 -4.30 -4.92 1.92
C ILE A 220 -3.08 -4.87 2.86
N PRO A 221 -3.11 -5.61 3.99
CA PRO A 221 -2.01 -5.58 4.94
C PRO A 221 -0.75 -6.21 4.35
N ARG A 222 0.41 -5.63 4.66
CA ARG A 222 1.70 -6.19 4.31
C ARG A 222 1.98 -7.42 5.17
N MET A 223 2.07 -8.59 4.53
CA MET A 223 2.35 -9.83 5.24
C MET A 223 3.85 -10.00 5.50
N SER A 224 4.20 -10.35 6.73
CA SER A 224 5.57 -10.73 7.04
C SER A 224 5.90 -12.10 6.42
N PRO A 225 7.19 -12.38 6.07
CA PRO A 225 7.60 -13.69 5.58
C PRO A 225 7.21 -14.82 6.52
N ILE A 226 7.24 -14.59 7.84
CA ILE A 226 6.84 -15.54 8.87
C ILE A 226 5.34 -15.84 8.80
N ALA A 227 4.50 -14.81 8.64
CA ALA A 227 3.05 -14.96 8.52
C ALA A 227 2.68 -15.75 7.25
N LEU A 228 3.33 -15.46 6.12
CA LEU A 228 3.16 -16.19 4.86
C LEU A 228 3.56 -17.67 5.00
N HIS A 229 4.70 -17.94 5.62
CA HIS A 229 5.16 -19.31 5.86
C HIS A 229 4.21 -20.08 6.78
N ARG A 230 3.78 -19.45 7.88
CA ARG A 230 2.83 -20.06 8.83
C ARG A 230 1.50 -20.43 8.16
N ASN A 231 0.95 -19.53 7.36
CA ASN A 231 -0.30 -19.79 6.63
C ASN A 231 -0.13 -20.94 5.63
N ARG A 232 0.99 -20.96 4.87
CA ARG A 232 1.29 -22.05 3.94
C ARG A 232 1.37 -23.40 4.62
N VAL A 233 1.99 -23.49 5.82
CA VAL A 233 2.08 -24.73 6.60
C VAL A 233 0.73 -25.16 7.11
N LEU A 234 -0.12 -24.22 7.55
CA LEU A 234 -1.47 -24.54 8.03
C LEU A 234 -2.37 -25.08 6.90
N ASN A 235 -2.32 -24.44 5.71
CA ASN A 235 -3.09 -24.87 4.55
C ASN A 235 -2.65 -26.27 4.04
N LEU A 236 -1.34 -26.57 4.07
CA LEU A 236 -0.84 -27.90 3.75
C LEU A 236 -1.34 -28.98 4.72
N LYS A 237 -1.51 -28.67 6.01
CA LYS A 237 -2.07 -29.59 7.01
C LYS A 237 -3.57 -29.81 6.86
N GLN A 238 -4.31 -28.84 6.33
CA GLN A 238 -5.75 -28.95 6.07
C GLN A 238 -6.04 -29.75 4.80
N SER A 239 -5.22 -29.62 3.76
CA SER A 239 -5.36 -30.36 2.51
C SER A 239 -4.89 -31.83 2.60
N SER A 240 -4.25 -32.23 3.70
CA SER A 240 -3.81 -33.61 3.96
C SER A 240 -4.74 -34.39 4.91
N ARG A 241 -5.86 -33.82 5.29
CA ARG A 241 -6.96 -34.46 6.03
C ARG A 241 -8.18 -34.62 5.16
#